data_e5f64bb3a353cff5c1309e4daf3f4646
#
_entry.id   e5f64bb3a353cff5c1309e4daf3f4646
#
_cell.length_a   1.000
_cell.length_b   1.000
_cell.length_c   1.000
_cell.angle_alpha   90.00
_cell.angle_beta   90.00
_cell.angle_gamma   90.00
#
_symmetry.space_group_name_H-M   'P 1'
#
loop_
_entity.id
_entity.type
_entity.pdbx_description
1 polymer ?
#
loop_
_entity_poly.entity_id
_entity_poly.type
_entity_poly.pdbx_seq_one_letter_code
_entity_poly.pdbx_strand_id
1 'polypeptide(L)'
;MNPLVIAVDTGNKNIKTPHTEPFNSGLICHGAIPPAVKSDTLLFDGNYYTLTQSRIPYMYNKTTDWSYYVLTLIAIAKEMMAMGYVRPGQKQVKQDVCLAMGLPPTHIHDLASEYDKYFGRDGRRVVFTYNNVDFEIRIVRVMVFPQGVAAIAPYMSKIMARPEAYTYIIDIGGYTTDVVKFSRGGQVDMAFCESFNNGVIKMYDEVQRAVRNRFQLDVDDYTIDNILRCGYNPGKELNDVVHTTAQNYARTLIRSLKDIGVDLTLSYPVFIGGGSILMRPIIESELGRDDYLFIDDPRANAVGYKMMAESRLTAENR
;
A
#
# COMPACT_ATOMS: atom_id res chain seq x y z
N MET A 1 -30.44 0.56 -2.17
CA MET A 1 -29.24 1.09 -2.87
C MET A 1 -28.07 0.18 -2.52
N ASN A 2 -27.29 -0.20 -3.50
CA ASN A 2 -26.06 -0.94 -3.20
C ASN A 2 -25.10 -0.01 -2.42
N PRO A 3 -24.35 -0.55 -1.44
CA PRO A 3 -23.36 0.24 -0.72
C PRO A 3 -22.25 0.73 -1.67
N LEU A 4 -21.70 1.92 -1.38
CA LEU A 4 -20.56 2.44 -2.12
C LEU A 4 -19.32 1.61 -1.79
N VAL A 5 -18.65 1.08 -2.79
CA VAL A 5 -17.37 0.37 -2.57
C VAL A 5 -16.25 1.40 -2.42
N ILE A 6 -15.62 1.40 -1.26
CA ILE A 6 -14.41 2.17 -0.96
C ILE A 6 -13.27 1.17 -0.70
N ALA A 7 -12.20 1.27 -1.46
CA ALA A 7 -11.03 0.42 -1.26
C ALA A 7 -9.90 1.21 -0.60
N VAL A 8 -9.29 0.60 0.43
CA VAL A 8 -8.20 1.21 1.20
C VAL A 8 -7.08 0.20 1.39
N ASP A 9 -5.92 0.48 0.84
CA ASP A 9 -4.68 -0.23 1.16
C ASP A 9 -3.99 0.49 2.33
N THR A 10 -4.10 -0.12 3.50
CA THR A 10 -3.47 0.38 4.74
C THR A 10 -2.00 0.00 4.81
N GLY A 11 -1.20 0.46 3.86
CA GLY A 11 0.23 0.19 3.85
C GLY A 11 0.98 0.78 5.05
N ASN A 12 2.14 0.20 5.39
CA ASN A 12 2.96 0.70 6.51
C ASN A 12 3.73 1.98 6.18
N LYS A 13 4.02 2.25 4.91
CA LYS A 13 4.62 3.53 4.46
C LYS A 13 3.52 4.53 4.11
N ASN A 14 2.56 4.13 3.28
CA ASN A 14 1.50 5.00 2.77
C ASN A 14 0.15 4.29 2.81
N ILE A 15 -0.90 5.06 3.09
CA ILE A 15 -2.29 4.70 2.84
C ILE A 15 -2.60 5.03 1.37
N LYS A 16 -3.34 4.15 0.69
CA LYS A 16 -3.64 4.30 -0.73
C LYS A 16 -5.09 3.97 -0.99
N THR A 17 -5.71 4.73 -1.88
CA THR A 17 -7.04 4.48 -2.43
C THR A 17 -6.98 4.55 -3.96
N PRO A 18 -7.96 4.05 -4.70
CA PRO A 18 -7.89 4.01 -6.16
C PRO A 18 -7.79 5.37 -6.85
N HIS A 19 -8.39 6.44 -6.28
CA HIS A 19 -8.53 7.73 -6.98
C HIS A 19 -7.81 8.89 -6.30
N THR A 20 -7.05 8.63 -5.21
CA THR A 20 -6.29 9.69 -4.54
C THR A 20 -4.80 9.43 -4.61
N GLU A 21 -4.01 10.49 -4.45
CA GLU A 21 -2.57 10.31 -4.23
C GLU A 21 -2.31 9.58 -2.91
N PRO A 22 -1.31 8.67 -2.88
CA PRO A 22 -0.88 8.04 -1.65
C PRO A 22 -0.48 9.07 -0.59
N PHE A 23 -0.87 8.86 0.66
CA PHE A 23 -0.48 9.71 1.77
C PHE A 23 0.15 8.89 2.91
N ASN A 24 1.02 9.53 3.69
CA ASN A 24 1.79 8.84 4.74
C ASN A 24 0.90 8.16 5.78
N SER A 25 1.32 6.97 6.21
CA SER A 25 0.75 6.28 7.37
C SER A 25 1.25 6.90 8.67
N GLY A 26 1.03 8.20 8.83
CA GLY A 26 1.45 9.00 9.97
C GLY A 26 0.32 9.90 10.46
N LEU A 27 0.13 9.95 11.79
CA LEU A 27 -1.00 10.64 12.41
C LEU A 27 -0.54 11.39 13.66
N ILE A 28 -1.01 12.64 13.82
CA ILE A 28 -0.89 13.41 15.05
C ILE A 28 -2.27 13.64 15.64
N CYS A 29 -2.46 13.31 16.93
CA CYS A 29 -3.64 13.64 17.68
C CYS A 29 -3.41 14.96 18.44
N HIS A 30 -4.27 15.95 18.22
CA HIS A 30 -4.22 17.27 18.88
C HIS A 30 -5.19 17.37 20.08
N GLY A 31 -5.87 16.27 20.42
CA GLY A 31 -6.95 16.31 21.41
C GLY A 31 -8.11 17.21 20.93
N ALA A 32 -8.74 17.90 21.87
CA ALA A 32 -9.87 18.80 21.59
C ALA A 32 -9.47 20.15 21.00
N ILE A 33 -8.18 20.41 20.77
CA ILE A 33 -7.68 21.70 20.30
C ILE A 33 -7.57 21.66 18.76
N PRO A 34 -8.30 22.51 18.02
CA PRO A 34 -8.18 22.57 16.58
C PRO A 34 -6.75 22.94 16.14
N PRO A 35 -6.15 22.24 15.16
CA PRO A 35 -4.85 22.60 14.63
C PRO A 35 -4.91 23.95 13.87
N ALA A 36 -3.80 24.68 13.85
CA ALA A 36 -3.69 25.96 13.13
C ALA A 36 -3.88 25.79 11.61
N VAL A 37 -3.39 24.69 11.04
CA VAL A 37 -3.57 24.32 9.63
C VAL A 37 -4.79 23.42 9.52
N LYS A 38 -5.76 23.83 8.71
CA LYS A 38 -7.04 23.11 8.56
C LYS A 38 -7.10 22.10 7.41
N SER A 39 -6.03 22.02 6.60
CA SER A 39 -5.94 21.04 5.53
C SER A 39 -5.67 19.62 6.08
N ASP A 40 -6.29 18.62 5.48
CA ASP A 40 -6.18 17.22 5.91
C ASP A 40 -6.47 17.00 7.41
N THR A 41 -7.44 17.78 7.93
CA THR A 41 -7.84 17.69 9.34
C THR A 41 -9.11 16.87 9.49
N LEU A 42 -9.05 15.86 10.35
CA LEU A 42 -10.18 15.04 10.77
C LEU A 42 -10.55 15.41 12.22
N LEU A 43 -11.84 15.64 12.47
CA LEU A 43 -12.42 15.65 13.82
C LEU A 43 -13.22 14.36 14.00
N PHE A 44 -12.84 13.55 14.96
CA PHE A 44 -13.48 12.28 15.28
C PHE A 44 -13.42 12.01 16.78
N ASP A 45 -14.53 11.61 17.36
CA ASP A 45 -14.68 11.30 18.79
C ASP A 45 -14.08 12.40 19.71
N GLY A 46 -14.39 13.65 19.39
CA GLY A 46 -13.96 14.84 20.11
C GLY A 46 -12.49 15.23 19.95
N ASN A 47 -11.73 14.50 19.14
CA ASN A 47 -10.31 14.77 18.91
C ASN A 47 -10.03 15.19 17.47
N TYR A 48 -9.11 16.15 17.32
CA TYR A 48 -8.58 16.55 16.02
C TYR A 48 -7.34 15.74 15.67
N TYR A 49 -7.29 15.31 14.41
CA TYR A 49 -6.18 14.54 13.84
C TYR A 49 -5.68 15.18 12.56
N THR A 50 -4.37 15.18 12.36
CA THR A 50 -3.74 15.61 11.11
C THR A 50 -2.73 14.56 10.63
N LEU A 51 -2.48 14.53 9.32
CA LEU A 51 -1.43 13.70 8.75
C LEU A 51 -0.04 14.28 9.08
N THR A 52 0.96 13.40 9.20
CA THR A 52 2.35 13.78 9.43
C THR A 52 3.30 12.98 8.56
N GLN A 53 4.52 13.50 8.36
CA GLN A 53 5.58 12.77 7.67
C GLN A 53 6.18 11.65 8.52
N SER A 54 6.05 11.71 9.86
CA SER A 54 6.48 10.65 10.77
C SER A 54 5.51 9.47 10.69
N ARG A 55 6.02 8.31 10.28
CA ARG A 55 5.23 7.10 10.11
C ARG A 55 4.90 6.44 11.46
N ILE A 56 3.73 5.78 11.52
CA ILE A 56 3.43 4.85 12.61
C ILE A 56 4.44 3.70 12.55
N PRO A 57 4.98 3.24 13.69
CA PRO A 57 5.83 2.06 13.74
C PRO A 57 5.17 0.85 13.09
N TYR A 58 5.98 -0.08 12.58
CA TYR A 58 5.46 -1.32 12.01
C TYR A 58 4.58 -2.08 13.00
N MET A 59 3.42 -2.50 12.53
CA MET A 59 2.47 -3.31 13.30
C MET A 59 2.04 -4.51 12.47
N TYR A 60 2.27 -5.71 13.02
CA TYR A 60 1.78 -6.95 12.44
C TYR A 60 0.25 -6.96 12.37
N ASN A 61 -0.39 -6.63 13.48
CA ASN A 61 -1.85 -6.51 13.56
C ASN A 61 -2.26 -5.04 13.76
N LYS A 62 -2.81 -4.45 12.71
CA LYS A 62 -3.24 -3.04 12.68
C LYS A 62 -4.52 -2.77 13.46
N THR A 63 -5.21 -3.81 13.93
CA THR A 63 -6.44 -3.68 14.72
C THR A 63 -6.17 -3.39 16.20
N THR A 64 -4.92 -3.48 16.63
CA THR A 64 -4.51 -3.23 18.02
C THR A 64 -4.31 -1.75 18.35
N ASP A 65 -4.31 -0.88 17.35
CA ASP A 65 -4.10 0.55 17.50
C ASP A 65 -5.17 1.35 16.75
N TRP A 66 -5.61 2.45 17.36
CA TRP A 66 -6.68 3.30 16.83
C TRP A 66 -6.28 4.08 15.57
N SER A 67 -5.00 4.29 15.37
CA SER A 67 -4.48 5.15 14.29
C SER A 67 -4.87 4.66 12.91
N TYR A 68 -4.86 3.35 12.65
CA TYR A 68 -5.26 2.81 11.35
C TYR A 68 -6.75 2.97 11.08
N TYR A 69 -7.60 2.99 12.13
CA TYR A 69 -9.01 3.30 11.96
C TYR A 69 -9.20 4.77 11.54
N VAL A 70 -8.54 5.69 12.23
CA VAL A 70 -8.57 7.13 11.91
C VAL A 70 -8.03 7.41 10.51
N LEU A 71 -6.90 6.81 10.13
CA LEU A 71 -6.33 6.90 8.79
C LEU A 71 -7.30 6.36 7.72
N THR A 72 -8.07 5.31 8.05
CA THR A 72 -9.09 4.76 7.15
C THR A 72 -10.28 5.72 7.00
N LEU A 73 -10.71 6.41 8.05
CA LEU A 73 -11.74 7.46 7.94
C LEU A 73 -11.27 8.62 7.03
N ILE A 74 -10.01 9.04 7.15
CA ILE A 74 -9.39 10.03 6.25
C ILE A 74 -9.41 9.51 4.81
N ALA A 75 -9.00 8.26 4.60
CA ALA A 75 -8.97 7.62 3.28
C ALA A 75 -10.36 7.56 2.64
N ILE A 76 -11.40 7.17 3.42
CA ILE A 76 -12.80 7.15 2.96
C ILE A 76 -13.25 8.56 2.53
N ALA A 77 -12.98 9.57 3.35
CA ALA A 77 -13.37 10.94 3.01
C ALA A 77 -12.68 11.44 1.74
N LYS A 78 -11.35 11.25 1.64
CA LYS A 78 -10.57 11.63 0.45
C LYS A 78 -11.08 10.91 -0.80
N GLU A 79 -11.31 9.61 -0.72
CA GLU A 79 -11.79 8.81 -1.84
C GLU A 79 -13.20 9.23 -2.29
N MET A 80 -14.12 9.47 -1.35
CA MET A 80 -15.46 9.96 -1.67
C MET A 80 -15.42 11.35 -2.33
N MET A 81 -14.53 12.23 -1.90
CA MET A 81 -14.30 13.53 -2.52
C MET A 81 -13.76 13.36 -3.95
N ALA A 82 -12.75 12.53 -4.14
CA ALA A 82 -12.16 12.27 -5.46
C ALA A 82 -13.16 11.65 -6.45
N MET A 83 -14.05 10.80 -5.96
CA MET A 83 -15.12 10.18 -6.76
C MET A 83 -16.31 11.11 -7.02
N GLY A 84 -16.31 12.34 -6.49
CA GLY A 84 -17.39 13.31 -6.69
C GLY A 84 -18.66 13.06 -5.85
N TYR A 85 -18.58 12.22 -4.81
CA TYR A 85 -19.67 12.02 -3.86
C TYR A 85 -19.88 13.21 -2.91
N VAL A 86 -18.93 14.12 -2.85
CA VAL A 86 -18.99 15.38 -2.12
C VAL A 86 -19.03 16.53 -3.14
N ARG A 87 -20.17 17.19 -3.25
CA ARG A 87 -20.34 18.32 -4.17
C ARG A 87 -19.73 19.60 -3.61
N PRO A 88 -19.29 20.55 -4.44
CA PRO A 88 -18.83 21.85 -3.97
C PRO A 88 -19.89 22.53 -3.09
N GLY A 89 -19.50 22.99 -1.90
CA GLY A 89 -20.39 23.62 -0.92
C GLY A 89 -21.25 22.66 -0.10
N GLN A 90 -21.19 21.36 -0.34
CA GLN A 90 -21.90 20.36 0.46
C GLN A 90 -21.22 20.25 1.83
N LYS A 91 -22.02 20.38 2.89
CA LYS A 91 -21.52 20.33 4.28
C LYS A 91 -21.75 18.99 4.97
N GLN A 92 -22.61 18.14 4.42
CA GLN A 92 -22.93 16.85 5.02
C GLN A 92 -23.08 15.77 3.96
N VAL A 93 -22.53 14.59 4.25
CA VAL A 93 -22.61 13.38 3.41
C VAL A 93 -23.05 12.21 4.27
N LYS A 94 -24.05 11.47 3.79
CA LYS A 94 -24.55 10.24 4.43
C LYS A 94 -24.46 9.10 3.45
N GLN A 95 -23.71 8.03 3.81
CA GLN A 95 -23.43 6.94 2.89
C GLN A 95 -23.27 5.60 3.61
N ASP A 96 -23.83 4.55 3.01
CA ASP A 96 -23.50 3.16 3.35
C ASP A 96 -22.31 2.72 2.49
N VAL A 97 -21.29 2.16 3.14
CA VAL A 97 -19.99 1.80 2.54
C VAL A 97 -19.76 0.30 2.65
N CYS A 98 -19.34 -0.31 1.54
CA CYS A 98 -18.64 -1.60 1.55
C CYS A 98 -17.14 -1.31 1.51
N LEU A 99 -16.43 -1.59 2.60
CA LEU A 99 -15.00 -1.32 2.71
C LEU A 99 -14.21 -2.52 2.20
N ALA A 100 -13.42 -2.31 1.14
CA ALA A 100 -12.52 -3.30 0.57
C ALA A 100 -11.09 -3.04 1.05
N MET A 101 -10.48 -4.02 1.69
CA MET A 101 -9.14 -3.89 2.28
C MET A 101 -8.27 -5.10 1.92
N GLY A 102 -7.00 -5.05 2.29
CA GLY A 102 -6.09 -6.16 2.05
C GLY A 102 -5.21 -6.51 3.23
N LEU A 103 -4.83 -7.79 3.22
CA LEU A 103 -3.83 -8.37 4.11
C LEU A 103 -2.78 -9.13 3.30
N PRO A 104 -1.54 -9.23 3.77
CA PRO A 104 -0.63 -10.22 3.25
C PRO A 104 -1.30 -11.59 3.18
N PRO A 105 -1.11 -12.40 2.14
CA PRO A 105 -1.76 -13.70 1.99
C PRO A 105 -1.57 -14.60 3.21
N THR A 106 -0.40 -14.56 3.83
CA THR A 106 -0.05 -15.32 5.05
C THR A 106 -0.86 -14.92 6.28
N HIS A 107 -1.45 -13.71 6.31
CA HIS A 107 -2.16 -13.16 7.47
C HIS A 107 -3.70 -13.23 7.33
N ILE A 108 -4.22 -13.56 6.14
CA ILE A 108 -5.68 -13.51 5.89
C ILE A 108 -6.44 -14.43 6.81
N HIS A 109 -5.99 -15.68 6.97
CA HIS A 109 -6.66 -16.67 7.80
C HIS A 109 -6.83 -16.17 9.24
N ASP A 110 -5.80 -15.54 9.78
CA ASP A 110 -5.74 -15.17 11.18
C ASP A 110 -6.41 -13.82 11.46
N LEU A 111 -6.27 -12.84 10.56
CA LEU A 111 -6.64 -11.46 10.83
C LEU A 111 -7.91 -10.97 10.11
N ALA A 112 -8.45 -11.69 9.12
CA ALA A 112 -9.60 -11.17 8.35
C ALA A 112 -10.85 -10.93 9.23
N SER A 113 -11.12 -11.80 10.20
CA SER A 113 -12.25 -11.63 11.13
C SER A 113 -12.05 -10.46 12.10
N GLU A 114 -10.79 -10.19 12.51
CA GLU A 114 -10.48 -9.05 13.35
C GLU A 114 -10.62 -7.73 12.57
N TYR A 115 -10.20 -7.72 11.29
CA TYR A 115 -10.39 -6.59 10.39
C TYR A 115 -11.87 -6.25 10.19
N ASP A 116 -12.73 -7.27 9.99
CA ASP A 116 -14.17 -7.07 9.86
C ASP A 116 -14.76 -6.40 11.11
N LYS A 117 -14.45 -6.91 12.30
CA LYS A 117 -14.91 -6.33 13.57
C LYS A 117 -14.36 -4.93 13.81
N TYR A 118 -13.06 -4.73 13.61
CA TYR A 118 -12.37 -3.47 13.89
C TYR A 118 -12.84 -2.35 12.97
N PHE A 119 -12.84 -2.57 11.67
CA PHE A 119 -13.23 -1.55 10.70
C PHE A 119 -14.74 -1.46 10.51
N GLY A 120 -15.45 -2.58 10.61
CA GLY A 120 -16.91 -2.64 10.41
C GLY A 120 -17.73 -2.06 11.57
N ARG A 121 -17.16 -2.03 12.80
CA ARG A 121 -17.82 -1.47 14.00
C ARG A 121 -19.25 -1.98 14.19
N ASP A 122 -19.50 -3.25 13.96
CA ASP A 122 -20.81 -3.88 14.05
C ASP A 122 -21.90 -3.18 13.21
N GLY A 123 -21.51 -2.56 12.10
CA GLY A 123 -22.42 -1.80 11.24
C GLY A 123 -22.98 -0.52 11.86
N ARG A 124 -22.38 -0.01 12.93
CA ARG A 124 -22.80 1.25 13.55
C ARG A 124 -22.47 2.43 12.65
N ARG A 125 -23.29 3.47 12.74
CA ARG A 125 -23.00 4.75 12.08
C ARG A 125 -21.82 5.43 12.78
N VAL A 126 -20.91 5.93 11.95
CA VAL A 126 -19.75 6.68 12.38
C VAL A 126 -19.87 8.10 11.85
N VAL A 127 -19.77 9.06 12.75
CA VAL A 127 -19.84 10.49 12.43
C VAL A 127 -18.46 11.11 12.64
N PHE A 128 -17.98 11.81 11.65
CA PHE A 128 -16.72 12.56 11.72
C PHE A 128 -16.76 13.76 10.75
N THR A 129 -15.94 14.75 11.01
CA THR A 129 -15.77 15.90 10.11
C THR A 129 -14.40 15.84 9.46
N TYR A 130 -14.33 15.95 8.14
CA TYR A 130 -13.06 16.04 7.41
C TYR A 130 -13.07 17.28 6.51
N ASN A 131 -12.08 18.17 6.67
CA ASN A 131 -11.98 19.44 5.93
C ASN A 131 -13.30 20.25 5.90
N ASN A 132 -13.95 20.38 7.05
CA ASN A 132 -15.24 21.07 7.25
C ASN A 132 -16.45 20.43 6.53
N VAL A 133 -16.36 19.18 6.15
CA VAL A 133 -17.49 18.37 5.65
C VAL A 133 -17.81 17.31 6.69
N ASP A 134 -19.06 17.21 7.10
CA ASP A 134 -19.54 16.19 8.03
C ASP A 134 -19.89 14.92 7.27
N PHE A 135 -19.31 13.81 7.69
CA PHE A 135 -19.57 12.48 7.15
C PHE A 135 -20.35 11.67 8.19
N GLU A 136 -21.47 11.10 7.78
CA GLU A 136 -22.21 10.07 8.50
C GLU A 136 -22.14 8.80 7.67
N ILE A 137 -21.21 7.92 7.95
CA ILE A 137 -21.02 6.68 7.21
C ILE A 137 -21.47 5.48 8.03
N ARG A 138 -21.88 4.41 7.34
CA ARG A 138 -22.09 3.09 7.93
C ARG A 138 -21.32 2.08 7.08
N ILE A 139 -20.34 1.43 7.68
CA ILE A 139 -19.64 0.33 7.04
C ILE A 139 -20.51 -0.90 7.21
N VAL A 140 -21.22 -1.27 6.14
CA VAL A 140 -22.17 -2.38 6.15
C VAL A 140 -21.49 -3.74 5.91
N ARG A 141 -20.28 -3.69 5.36
CA ARG A 141 -19.47 -4.87 5.07
C ARG A 141 -18.00 -4.49 4.95
N VAL A 142 -17.13 -5.33 5.47
CA VAL A 142 -15.69 -5.29 5.21
C VAL A 142 -15.33 -6.53 4.39
N MET A 143 -14.65 -6.32 3.27
CA MET A 143 -14.14 -7.39 2.42
C MET A 143 -12.62 -7.34 2.45
N VAL A 144 -12.00 -8.45 2.86
CA VAL A 144 -10.55 -8.56 2.93
C VAL A 144 -10.05 -9.42 1.78
N PHE A 145 -9.03 -8.92 1.07
CA PHE A 145 -8.43 -9.54 -0.10
C PHE A 145 -6.93 -9.77 0.11
N PRO A 146 -6.33 -10.77 -0.54
CA PRO A 146 -4.88 -10.97 -0.49
C PRO A 146 -4.16 -9.88 -1.26
N GLN A 147 -3.23 -9.19 -0.59
CA GLN A 147 -2.27 -8.27 -1.21
C GLN A 147 -1.48 -9.00 -2.29
N GLY A 148 -1.01 -8.28 -3.28
CA GLY A 148 -0.33 -8.87 -4.42
C GLY A 148 -1.30 -9.53 -5.40
N VAL A 149 -2.09 -10.50 -4.96
CA VAL A 149 -3.10 -11.17 -5.80
C VAL A 149 -4.13 -10.17 -6.32
N ALA A 150 -4.62 -9.29 -5.47
CA ALA A 150 -5.56 -8.26 -5.90
C ALA A 150 -4.94 -7.28 -6.89
N ALA A 151 -3.70 -6.86 -6.67
CA ALA A 151 -3.01 -5.91 -7.54
C ALA A 151 -2.88 -6.38 -8.99
N ILE A 152 -2.81 -7.69 -9.21
CA ILE A 152 -2.70 -8.26 -10.57
C ILE A 152 -4.04 -8.54 -11.24
N ALA A 153 -5.16 -8.37 -10.54
CA ALA A 153 -6.49 -8.66 -11.10
C ALA A 153 -6.72 -7.99 -12.49
N PRO A 154 -6.34 -6.71 -12.71
CA PRO A 154 -6.44 -6.08 -14.03
C PRO A 154 -5.52 -6.69 -15.09
N TYR A 155 -4.49 -7.42 -14.70
CA TYR A 155 -3.43 -7.96 -15.56
C TYR A 155 -3.53 -9.48 -15.76
N MET A 156 -4.55 -10.14 -15.22
CA MET A 156 -4.70 -11.60 -15.27
C MET A 156 -4.65 -12.15 -16.70
N SER A 157 -5.18 -11.45 -17.69
CA SER A 157 -5.10 -11.87 -19.10
C SER A 157 -3.67 -11.98 -19.62
N LYS A 158 -2.77 -11.08 -19.20
CA LYS A 158 -1.35 -11.14 -19.56
C LYS A 158 -0.63 -12.31 -18.89
N ILE A 159 -0.99 -12.60 -17.64
CA ILE A 159 -0.42 -13.70 -16.85
C ILE A 159 -0.88 -15.04 -17.42
N MET A 160 -2.17 -15.15 -17.70
CA MET A 160 -2.78 -16.37 -18.29
C MET A 160 -2.32 -16.64 -19.73
N ALA A 161 -1.77 -15.64 -20.42
CA ALA A 161 -1.18 -15.83 -21.75
C ALA A 161 0.14 -16.61 -21.74
N ARG A 162 0.67 -16.97 -20.55
CA ARG A 162 1.92 -17.71 -20.34
C ARG A 162 1.70 -18.98 -19.52
N PRO A 163 0.91 -19.94 -20.04
CA PRO A 163 0.51 -21.12 -19.28
C PRO A 163 1.67 -22.07 -18.94
N GLU A 164 2.79 -21.95 -19.65
CA GLU A 164 3.98 -22.78 -19.48
C GLU A 164 4.88 -22.32 -18.31
N ALA A 165 4.75 -21.07 -17.88
CA ALA A 165 5.60 -20.49 -16.85
C ALA A 165 4.89 -20.40 -15.50
N TYR A 166 5.65 -20.58 -14.41
CA TYR A 166 5.22 -20.09 -13.10
C TYR A 166 5.26 -18.55 -13.08
N THR A 167 4.32 -17.94 -12.39
CA THR A 167 4.35 -16.49 -12.16
C THR A 167 4.60 -16.23 -10.69
N TYR A 168 5.57 -15.37 -10.38
CA TYR A 168 5.81 -14.88 -9.02
C TYR A 168 5.40 -13.43 -8.93
N ILE A 169 4.45 -13.15 -8.05
CA ILE A 169 4.10 -11.78 -7.70
C ILE A 169 5.00 -11.37 -6.55
N ILE A 170 5.77 -10.30 -6.74
CA ILE A 170 6.76 -9.80 -5.78
C ILE A 170 6.32 -8.38 -5.40
N ASP A 171 5.65 -8.26 -4.25
CA ASP A 171 5.18 -6.97 -3.71
C ASP A 171 6.25 -6.39 -2.78
N ILE A 172 7.02 -5.42 -3.27
CA ILE A 172 8.02 -4.72 -2.47
C ILE A 172 7.34 -3.53 -1.81
N GLY A 173 6.89 -3.74 -0.58
CA GLY A 173 6.24 -2.74 0.24
C GLY A 173 7.22 -1.84 1.01
N GLY A 174 6.69 -1.14 2.03
CA GLY A 174 7.50 -0.31 2.94
C GLY A 174 8.40 -1.16 3.84
N TYR A 175 7.81 -2.06 4.62
CA TYR A 175 8.52 -2.91 5.57
C TYR A 175 8.79 -4.32 5.05
N THR A 176 7.85 -4.89 4.30
CA THR A 176 7.91 -6.27 3.84
C THR A 176 8.09 -6.35 2.33
N THR A 177 8.63 -7.47 1.90
CA THR A 177 8.48 -8.01 0.54
C THR A 177 7.65 -9.27 0.64
N ASP A 178 6.51 -9.26 -0.03
CA ASP A 178 5.57 -10.37 -0.04
C ASP A 178 5.65 -11.08 -1.40
N VAL A 179 5.73 -12.41 -1.38
CA VAL A 179 5.83 -13.22 -2.60
C VAL A 179 4.70 -14.20 -2.67
N VAL A 180 3.98 -14.19 -3.80
CA VAL A 180 2.92 -15.14 -4.11
C VAL A 180 3.26 -15.86 -5.40
N LYS A 181 3.20 -17.17 -5.40
CA LYS A 181 3.40 -17.99 -6.58
C LYS A 181 2.08 -18.36 -7.22
N PHE A 182 2.03 -18.24 -8.53
CA PHE A 182 0.97 -18.82 -9.35
C PHE A 182 1.52 -20.04 -10.09
N SER A 183 0.76 -21.11 -10.02
CA SER A 183 1.05 -22.32 -10.81
C SER A 183 0.90 -22.05 -12.30
N ARG A 184 1.40 -22.96 -13.10
CA ARG A 184 1.11 -23.01 -14.53
C ARG A 184 -0.41 -23.12 -14.70
N GLY A 185 -1.01 -22.22 -15.50
CA GLY A 185 -2.46 -22.11 -15.62
C GLY A 185 -3.11 -21.09 -14.68
N GLY A 186 -2.33 -20.32 -13.88
CA GLY A 186 -2.80 -19.10 -13.20
C GLY A 186 -3.55 -19.31 -11.87
N GLN A 187 -3.40 -20.47 -11.22
CA GLN A 187 -3.94 -20.68 -9.88
C GLN A 187 -2.93 -20.28 -8.81
N VAL A 188 -3.39 -19.65 -7.73
CA VAL A 188 -2.53 -19.31 -6.58
C VAL A 188 -2.03 -20.58 -5.92
N ASP A 189 -0.72 -20.70 -5.77
CA ASP A 189 -0.09 -21.77 -4.99
C ASP A 189 -0.02 -21.33 -3.51
N MET A 190 -1.05 -21.72 -2.74
CA MET A 190 -1.14 -21.33 -1.33
C MET A 190 -0.02 -21.94 -0.47
N ALA A 191 0.67 -22.98 -0.94
CA ALA A 191 1.83 -23.54 -0.24
C ALA A 191 3.10 -22.70 -0.41
N PHE A 192 3.10 -21.78 -1.37
CA PHE A 192 4.20 -20.86 -1.61
C PHE A 192 3.70 -19.40 -1.52
N CYS A 193 3.45 -18.97 -0.29
CA CYS A 193 3.22 -17.57 0.06
C CYS A 193 4.24 -17.19 1.13
N GLU A 194 5.15 -16.29 0.81
CA GLU A 194 6.24 -15.88 1.70
C GLU A 194 6.17 -14.39 1.98
N SER A 195 6.57 -14.00 3.18
CA SER A 195 6.69 -12.60 3.58
C SER A 195 7.96 -12.42 4.41
N PHE A 196 8.79 -11.47 4.05
CA PHE A 196 10.03 -11.19 4.77
C PHE A 196 10.30 -9.70 4.89
N ASN A 197 11.02 -9.32 5.97
CA ASN A 197 11.24 -7.93 6.36
C ASN A 197 12.35 -7.26 5.52
N ASN A 198 12.17 -7.21 4.19
CA ASN A 198 13.08 -6.57 3.25
C ASN A 198 12.34 -5.56 2.36
N GLY A 199 11.51 -4.71 2.97
CA GLY A 199 10.87 -3.61 2.27
C GLY A 199 11.79 -2.40 2.08
N VAL A 200 11.32 -1.40 1.35
CA VAL A 200 12.12 -0.22 0.94
C VAL A 200 12.62 0.63 2.12
N ILE A 201 11.96 0.58 3.29
CA ILE A 201 12.38 1.33 4.48
C ILE A 201 13.76 0.88 4.93
N LYS A 202 14.04 -0.41 4.87
CA LYS A 202 15.37 -0.94 5.20
C LYS A 202 16.45 -0.42 4.24
N MET A 203 16.11 -0.24 2.96
CA MET A 203 17.01 0.41 2.00
C MET A 203 17.28 1.86 2.40
N TYR A 204 16.25 2.63 2.79
CA TYR A 204 16.46 4.00 3.28
C TYR A 204 17.37 4.05 4.49
N ASP A 205 17.14 3.17 5.47
CA ASP A 205 17.99 3.09 6.68
C ASP A 205 19.46 2.79 6.33
N GLU A 206 19.70 1.92 5.36
CA GLU A 206 21.06 1.61 4.89
C GLU A 206 21.70 2.81 4.17
N VAL A 207 20.95 3.50 3.30
CA VAL A 207 21.41 4.71 2.60
C VAL A 207 21.71 5.84 3.60
N GLN A 208 20.79 6.11 4.51
CA GLN A 208 20.97 7.15 5.55
C GLN A 208 22.19 6.87 6.40
N ARG A 209 22.41 5.62 6.78
CA ARG A 209 23.59 5.19 7.55
C ARG A 209 24.88 5.38 6.74
N ALA A 210 24.88 5.01 5.46
CA ALA A 210 26.04 5.16 4.58
C ALA A 210 26.40 6.63 4.37
N VAL A 211 25.40 7.49 4.16
CA VAL A 211 25.59 8.95 3.99
C VAL A 211 26.10 9.57 5.28
N ARG A 212 25.49 9.25 6.42
CA ARG A 212 25.93 9.75 7.74
C ARG A 212 27.36 9.37 8.05
N ASN A 213 27.73 8.12 7.79
CA ASN A 213 29.10 7.63 8.06
C ASN A 213 30.15 8.31 7.20
N ARG A 214 29.83 8.66 5.94
CA ARG A 214 30.81 9.21 5.01
C ARG A 214 30.87 10.73 5.04
N PHE A 215 29.71 11.40 5.21
CA PHE A 215 29.60 12.85 5.04
C PHE A 215 29.17 13.57 6.33
N GLN A 216 28.78 12.84 7.38
CA GLN A 216 28.18 13.37 8.62
C GLN A 216 26.92 14.22 8.33
N LEU A 217 26.16 13.84 7.31
CA LEU A 217 24.91 14.47 6.89
C LEU A 217 23.73 13.53 7.15
N ASP A 218 22.59 14.10 7.47
CA ASP A 218 21.32 13.39 7.49
C ASP A 218 20.56 13.67 6.19
N VAL A 219 20.07 12.61 5.56
CA VAL A 219 19.18 12.68 4.40
C VAL A 219 17.86 12.00 4.74
N ASP A 220 16.75 12.57 4.30
CA ASP A 220 15.43 12.00 4.47
C ASP A 220 15.04 11.10 3.29
N ASP A 221 13.97 10.32 3.48
CA ASP A 221 13.45 9.41 2.45
C ASP A 221 13.07 10.16 1.16
N TYR A 222 12.54 11.39 1.29
CA TYR A 222 12.15 12.21 0.15
C TYR A 222 13.37 12.61 -0.71
N THR A 223 14.46 12.98 -0.08
CA THR A 223 15.71 13.30 -0.77
C THR A 223 16.27 12.08 -1.49
N ILE A 224 16.24 10.90 -0.83
CA ILE A 224 16.67 9.63 -1.44
C ILE A 224 15.79 9.28 -2.64
N ASP A 225 14.46 9.39 -2.52
CA ASP A 225 13.53 9.15 -3.64
C ASP A 225 13.82 10.06 -4.83
N ASN A 226 14.10 11.36 -4.59
CA ASN A 226 14.42 12.32 -5.66
C ASN A 226 15.75 12.00 -6.36
N ILE A 227 16.76 11.54 -5.60
CA ILE A 227 18.03 11.10 -6.19
C ILE A 227 17.80 9.87 -7.08
N LEU A 228 17.09 8.86 -6.58
CA LEU A 228 16.93 7.58 -7.28
C LEU A 228 15.96 7.65 -8.46
N ARG A 229 14.92 8.50 -8.40
CA ARG A 229 13.84 8.55 -9.40
C ARG A 229 13.85 9.79 -10.28
N CYS A 230 14.18 10.95 -9.71
CA CYS A 230 13.97 12.23 -10.37
C CYS A 230 15.28 12.83 -10.90
N GLY A 231 16.41 12.12 -10.75
CA GLY A 231 17.72 12.59 -11.20
C GLY A 231 18.23 13.81 -10.42
N TYR A 232 17.69 14.07 -9.22
CA TYR A 232 18.24 15.09 -8.36
C TYR A 232 19.67 14.72 -7.97
N ASN A 233 20.61 15.65 -8.18
CA ASN A 233 22.02 15.42 -7.92
C ASN A 233 22.56 16.48 -6.93
N PRO A 234 22.62 16.16 -5.64
CA PRO A 234 23.16 17.04 -4.61
C PRO A 234 24.71 17.11 -4.59
N GLY A 235 25.36 16.49 -5.55
CA GLY A 235 26.79 16.35 -5.69
C GLY A 235 27.19 14.92 -6.00
N LYS A 236 28.20 14.76 -6.88
CA LYS A 236 28.59 13.46 -7.44
C LYS A 236 28.83 12.40 -6.38
N GLU A 237 29.64 12.70 -5.35
CA GLU A 237 30.01 11.72 -4.34
C GLU A 237 28.83 11.24 -3.50
N LEU A 238 27.92 12.16 -3.12
CA LEU A 238 26.71 11.81 -2.37
C LEU A 238 25.77 10.97 -3.24
N ASN A 239 25.61 11.37 -4.49
CA ASN A 239 24.80 10.62 -5.46
C ASN A 239 25.34 9.20 -5.66
N ASP A 240 26.65 9.03 -5.81
CA ASP A 240 27.31 7.74 -5.98
C ASP A 240 27.10 6.83 -4.75
N VAL A 241 27.15 7.38 -3.53
CA VAL A 241 26.88 6.61 -2.30
C VAL A 241 25.43 6.14 -2.24
N VAL A 242 24.48 7.01 -2.56
CA VAL A 242 23.05 6.66 -2.57
C VAL A 242 22.78 5.53 -3.58
N HIS A 243 23.22 5.72 -4.82
CA HIS A 243 23.02 4.70 -5.87
C HIS A 243 23.71 3.38 -5.56
N THR A 244 24.98 3.41 -5.12
CA THR A 244 25.72 2.20 -4.80
C THR A 244 25.06 1.42 -3.66
N THR A 245 24.61 2.11 -2.62
CA THR A 245 23.95 1.48 -1.48
C THR A 245 22.60 0.87 -1.90
N ALA A 246 21.79 1.60 -2.67
CA ALA A 246 20.52 1.09 -3.19
C ALA A 246 20.72 -0.13 -4.12
N GLN A 247 21.76 -0.13 -4.95
CA GLN A 247 22.13 -1.28 -5.78
C GLN A 247 22.50 -2.51 -4.94
N ASN A 248 23.32 -2.33 -3.93
CA ASN A 248 23.71 -3.42 -3.04
C ASN A 248 22.50 -4.01 -2.30
N TYR A 249 21.58 -3.14 -1.87
CA TYR A 249 20.32 -3.56 -1.26
C TYR A 249 19.47 -4.39 -2.23
N ALA A 250 19.24 -3.91 -3.45
CA ALA A 250 18.48 -4.65 -4.47
C ALA A 250 19.09 -5.99 -4.83
N ARG A 251 20.43 -6.08 -4.93
CA ARG A 251 21.14 -7.36 -5.12
C ARG A 251 20.89 -8.32 -3.97
N THR A 252 20.92 -7.82 -2.73
CA THR A 252 20.64 -8.63 -1.55
C THR A 252 19.18 -9.11 -1.56
N LEU A 253 18.24 -8.26 -1.93
CA LEU A 253 16.83 -8.62 -2.08
C LEU A 253 16.65 -9.74 -3.13
N ILE A 254 17.25 -9.59 -4.31
CA ILE A 254 17.18 -10.61 -5.38
C ILE A 254 17.79 -11.94 -4.92
N ARG A 255 18.88 -11.93 -4.15
CA ARG A 255 19.44 -13.15 -3.55
C ARG A 255 18.48 -13.78 -2.55
N SER A 256 17.88 -12.98 -1.66
CA SER A 256 16.87 -13.47 -0.71
C SER A 256 15.68 -14.13 -1.42
N LEU A 257 15.23 -13.57 -2.56
CA LEU A 257 14.19 -14.19 -3.39
C LEU A 257 14.61 -15.57 -3.91
N LYS A 258 15.85 -15.71 -4.39
CA LYS A 258 16.39 -17.00 -4.84
C LYS A 258 16.52 -18.00 -3.69
N ASP A 259 16.93 -17.55 -2.51
CA ASP A 259 17.11 -18.39 -1.33
C ASP A 259 15.81 -19.04 -0.85
N ILE A 260 14.67 -18.35 -1.04
CA ILE A 260 13.33 -18.91 -0.78
C ILE A 260 12.75 -19.71 -1.96
N GLY A 261 13.53 -19.94 -3.02
CA GLY A 261 13.13 -20.76 -4.15
C GLY A 261 12.39 -20.02 -5.28
N VAL A 262 12.46 -18.69 -5.33
CA VAL A 262 11.93 -17.92 -6.47
C VAL A 262 12.88 -18.07 -7.66
N ASP A 263 12.43 -18.75 -8.68
CA ASP A 263 13.17 -18.85 -9.94
C ASP A 263 12.87 -17.62 -10.81
N LEU A 264 13.77 -16.64 -10.77
CA LEU A 264 13.67 -15.43 -11.60
C LEU A 264 14.13 -15.66 -13.06
N THR A 265 14.67 -16.84 -13.38
CA THR A 265 15.21 -17.14 -14.71
C THR A 265 14.19 -17.80 -15.63
N LEU A 266 13.45 -18.80 -15.13
CA LEU A 266 12.51 -19.60 -15.91
C LEU A 266 11.04 -19.25 -15.63
N SER A 267 10.76 -18.33 -14.71
CA SER A 267 9.42 -17.87 -14.38
C SER A 267 9.07 -16.53 -15.05
N TYR A 268 7.85 -16.09 -14.85
CA TYR A 268 7.40 -14.74 -15.19
C TYR A 268 7.25 -13.90 -13.92
N PRO A 269 8.27 -13.13 -13.50
CA PRO A 269 8.17 -12.29 -12.32
C PRO A 269 7.32 -11.04 -12.61
N VAL A 270 6.44 -10.73 -11.67
CA VAL A 270 5.60 -9.52 -11.66
C VAL A 270 5.94 -8.71 -10.43
N PHE A 271 6.54 -7.56 -10.64
CA PHE A 271 6.92 -6.65 -9.56
C PHE A 271 5.85 -5.59 -9.33
N ILE A 272 5.45 -5.43 -8.10
CA ILE A 272 4.46 -4.46 -7.65
C ILE A 272 4.91 -3.76 -6.38
N GLY A 273 4.18 -2.72 -5.98
CA GLY A 273 4.46 -1.96 -4.77
C GLY A 273 5.42 -0.78 -4.99
N GLY A 274 5.39 0.17 -4.05
CA GLY A 274 6.18 1.40 -4.18
C GLY A 274 7.69 1.17 -4.17
N GLY A 275 8.15 0.12 -3.49
CA GLY A 275 9.57 -0.26 -3.46
C GLY A 275 10.05 -0.80 -4.81
N SER A 276 9.22 -1.58 -5.50
CA SER A 276 9.57 -2.08 -6.84
C SER A 276 9.68 -0.94 -7.86
N ILE A 277 8.78 0.03 -7.79
CA ILE A 277 8.81 1.22 -8.65
C ILE A 277 10.10 2.03 -8.40
N LEU A 278 10.47 2.22 -7.13
CA LEU A 278 11.67 2.97 -6.75
C LEU A 278 12.95 2.27 -7.22
N MET A 279 13.04 0.96 -7.07
CA MET A 279 14.22 0.18 -7.41
C MET A 279 14.18 -0.41 -8.84
N ARG A 280 13.16 -0.10 -9.64
CA ARG A 280 12.96 -0.68 -10.97
C ARG A 280 14.22 -0.67 -11.83
N PRO A 281 14.94 0.46 -12.05
CA PRO A 281 16.12 0.46 -12.94
C PRO A 281 17.22 -0.49 -12.45
N ILE A 282 17.33 -0.64 -11.12
CA ILE A 282 18.33 -1.51 -10.49
C ILE A 282 17.91 -2.98 -10.67
N ILE A 283 16.64 -3.29 -10.39
CA ILE A 283 16.11 -4.66 -10.53
C ILE A 283 16.20 -5.11 -11.99
N GLU A 284 15.81 -4.28 -12.95
CA GLU A 284 15.91 -4.57 -14.38
C GLU A 284 17.36 -4.89 -14.80
N SER A 285 18.31 -4.10 -14.33
CA SER A 285 19.74 -4.33 -14.57
C SER A 285 20.23 -5.67 -14.01
N GLU A 286 19.72 -6.09 -12.84
CA GLU A 286 20.13 -7.35 -12.18
C GLU A 286 19.42 -8.58 -12.76
N LEU A 287 18.20 -8.41 -13.33
CA LEU A 287 17.49 -9.51 -14.00
C LEU A 287 18.15 -9.93 -15.31
N GLY A 288 18.68 -8.97 -16.08
CA GLY A 288 19.35 -9.20 -17.36
C GLY A 288 18.47 -9.87 -18.42
N ARG A 289 17.15 -9.67 -18.36
CA ARG A 289 16.13 -10.22 -19.26
C ARG A 289 14.94 -9.29 -19.39
N ASP A 290 14.12 -9.47 -20.44
CA ASP A 290 12.97 -8.58 -20.74
C ASP A 290 11.61 -9.23 -20.46
N ASP A 291 11.57 -10.51 -20.06
CA ASP A 291 10.33 -11.24 -19.81
C ASP A 291 9.91 -11.14 -18.33
N TYR A 292 9.38 -9.98 -17.98
CA TYR A 292 8.85 -9.62 -16.67
C TYR A 292 7.74 -8.55 -16.81
N LEU A 293 7.06 -8.26 -15.71
CA LEU A 293 6.09 -7.17 -15.63
C LEU A 293 6.37 -6.31 -14.40
N PHE A 294 6.45 -4.99 -14.60
CA PHE A 294 6.30 -4.01 -13.53
C PHE A 294 4.92 -3.36 -13.59
N ILE A 295 4.24 -3.30 -12.45
CA ILE A 295 3.00 -2.52 -12.32
C ILE A 295 3.38 -1.21 -11.65
N ASP A 296 3.47 -0.16 -12.46
CA ASP A 296 3.97 1.17 -12.08
C ASP A 296 2.90 2.04 -11.36
N ASP A 297 1.87 1.42 -10.79
CA ASP A 297 0.88 2.11 -9.97
C ASP A 297 1.04 1.70 -8.50
N PRO A 298 1.47 2.63 -7.62
CA PRO A 298 1.59 2.33 -6.20
C PRO A 298 0.25 1.99 -5.54
N ARG A 299 -0.89 2.28 -6.20
CA ARG A 299 -2.26 2.01 -5.77
C ARG A 299 -2.78 0.66 -6.27
N ALA A 300 -1.97 -0.13 -6.97
CA ALA A 300 -2.41 -1.37 -7.63
C ALA A 300 -3.21 -2.30 -6.70
N ASN A 301 -2.79 -2.46 -5.44
CA ASN A 301 -3.54 -3.23 -4.45
C ASN A 301 -4.94 -2.63 -4.21
N ALA A 302 -5.05 -1.32 -3.95
CA ALA A 302 -6.33 -0.66 -3.70
C ALA A 302 -7.27 -0.72 -4.92
N VAL A 303 -6.73 -0.56 -6.13
CA VAL A 303 -7.48 -0.73 -7.39
C VAL A 303 -8.01 -2.15 -7.51
N GLY A 304 -7.17 -3.14 -7.22
CA GLY A 304 -7.54 -4.54 -7.25
C GLY A 304 -8.60 -4.90 -6.20
N TYR A 305 -8.50 -4.39 -4.97
CA TYR A 305 -9.55 -4.61 -3.94
C TYR A 305 -10.89 -4.07 -4.39
N LYS A 306 -10.93 -2.85 -4.97
CA LYS A 306 -12.16 -2.27 -5.50
C LYS A 306 -12.77 -3.16 -6.59
N MET A 307 -11.98 -3.54 -7.59
CA MET A 307 -12.43 -4.38 -8.68
C MET A 307 -12.98 -5.73 -8.20
N MET A 308 -12.29 -6.40 -7.28
CA MET A 308 -12.72 -7.68 -6.71
C MET A 308 -13.99 -7.55 -5.86
N ALA A 309 -14.11 -6.47 -5.07
CA ALA A 309 -15.30 -6.22 -4.26
C ALA A 309 -16.53 -5.93 -5.13
N GLU A 310 -16.40 -5.09 -6.16
CA GLU A 310 -17.48 -4.78 -7.10
C GLU A 310 -17.93 -6.02 -7.88
N SER A 311 -16.98 -6.85 -8.31
CA SER A 311 -17.27 -8.12 -8.98
C SER A 311 -18.06 -9.08 -8.07
N ARG A 312 -17.63 -9.21 -6.80
CA ARG A 312 -18.31 -10.07 -5.82
C ARG A 312 -19.74 -9.60 -5.52
N LEU A 313 -19.92 -8.29 -5.28
CA LEU A 313 -21.26 -7.72 -5.07
C LEU A 313 -22.17 -7.90 -6.29
N THR A 314 -21.62 -7.78 -7.50
CA THR A 314 -22.38 -8.00 -8.73
C THR A 314 -22.81 -9.45 -8.88
N ALA A 315 -21.95 -10.41 -8.51
CA ALA A 315 -22.25 -11.83 -8.57
C ALA A 315 -23.31 -12.25 -7.52
N GLU A 316 -23.28 -11.64 -6.31
CA GLU A 316 -24.25 -11.92 -5.24
C GLU A 316 -25.65 -11.34 -5.54
N ASN A 317 -25.76 -10.35 -6.42
CA ASN A 317 -27.04 -9.73 -6.83
C ASN A 317 -27.67 -10.37 -8.08
N ARG A 318 -27.07 -11.40 -8.65
CA ARG A 318 -27.57 -12.20 -9.75
C ARG A 318 -28.20 -13.50 -9.25
#